data_65457578af3e7cdae511d1a14f7b3e25
#
_entry.id   65457578af3e7cdae511d1a14f7b3e25
#
_cell.length_a   1.000
_cell.length_b   1.000
_cell.length_c   1.000
_cell.angle_alpha   90.00
_cell.angle_beta   90.00
_cell.angle_gamma   90.00
#
_symmetry.space_group_name_H-M   'P 1'
#
loop_
_entity.id
_entity.type
_entity.pdbx_description
1 polymer ?
#
loop_
_entity_poly.entity_id
_entity_poly.type
_entity_poly.pdbx_seq_one_letter_code
_entity_poly.pdbx_strand_id
1 'polypeptide(L)'
;VLEFVQPTGWSSVDTAEEIRKKLVVNDADAAENVCVATGYGRVSVPYADKMITEITCHAMGAVWIFDNKDMTIIDIGGQDTKIICVEQGFVKDFMMNDKCSAGTGRFLEIMANTLSMRPNEMCELAREGSGVTISSMCTVFAESEVISLIGQGEKKENIAFAVVDSIVRKVAAQANRMSEDRPMLCLTGGLCECSYISEALTKELGMEVKTDPQSRYAGAIGAA
;
A
#
# COMPACT_ATOMS: atom_id res chain seq x y z
N VAL A 1 6.27 20.28 -9.52
CA VAL A 1 6.68 19.01 -8.92
C VAL A 1 6.49 17.93 -9.97
N LEU A 2 7.48 17.06 -10.15
CA LEU A 2 7.42 15.89 -11.04
C LEU A 2 7.21 14.65 -10.18
N GLU A 3 6.15 13.91 -10.45
CA GLU A 3 5.81 12.65 -9.77
C GLU A 3 5.56 11.58 -10.82
N PHE A 4 6.10 10.39 -10.62
CA PHE A 4 5.81 9.25 -11.47
C PHE A 4 6.07 7.91 -10.76
N VAL A 5 5.46 6.86 -11.27
CA VAL A 5 5.62 5.47 -10.84
C VAL A 5 6.03 4.63 -12.04
N GLN A 6 6.96 3.73 -11.83
CA GLN A 6 7.33 2.74 -12.84
C GLN A 6 7.62 1.38 -12.18
N PRO A 7 7.45 0.27 -12.92
CA PRO A 7 7.82 -1.06 -12.44
C PRO A 7 9.32 -1.15 -12.14
N THR A 8 9.69 -1.80 -11.04
CA THR A 8 11.09 -2.01 -10.68
C THR A 8 11.81 -3.00 -11.60
N GLY A 9 11.07 -3.86 -12.29
CA GLY A 9 11.64 -4.87 -13.17
C GLY A 9 12.49 -5.90 -12.43
N TRP A 10 13.51 -6.41 -13.11
CA TRP A 10 14.43 -7.41 -12.56
C TRP A 10 15.56 -6.79 -11.74
N SER A 11 16.04 -5.61 -12.12
CA SER A 11 17.22 -4.96 -11.54
C SER A 11 16.84 -3.60 -10.94
N SER A 12 16.96 -3.46 -9.63
CA SER A 12 16.75 -2.18 -8.95
C SER A 12 17.77 -1.11 -9.36
N VAL A 13 19.01 -1.52 -9.69
CA VAL A 13 20.07 -0.60 -10.16
C VAL A 13 19.71 -0.04 -11.52
N ASP A 14 19.32 -0.91 -12.48
CA ASP A 14 18.95 -0.47 -13.83
C ASP A 14 17.73 0.45 -13.78
N THR A 15 16.76 0.12 -12.93
CA THR A 15 15.58 0.97 -12.71
C THR A 15 15.97 2.33 -12.12
N ALA A 16 16.91 2.37 -11.17
CA ALA A 16 17.41 3.63 -10.63
C ALA A 16 18.08 4.49 -11.72
N GLU A 17 18.88 3.90 -12.60
CA GLU A 17 19.50 4.61 -13.73
C GLU A 17 18.44 5.10 -14.75
N GLU A 18 17.38 4.35 -15.00
CA GLU A 18 16.27 4.81 -15.84
C GLU A 18 15.53 6.00 -15.21
N ILE A 19 15.30 5.96 -13.89
CA ILE A 19 14.73 7.07 -13.13
C ILE A 19 15.62 8.31 -13.26
N ARG A 20 16.93 8.16 -13.08
CA ARG A 20 17.89 9.26 -13.25
C ARG A 20 17.80 9.91 -14.63
N LYS A 21 17.75 9.11 -15.70
CA LYS A 21 17.59 9.63 -17.06
C LYS A 21 16.31 10.45 -17.23
N LYS A 22 15.20 10.00 -16.62
CA LYS A 22 13.94 10.75 -16.64
C LYS A 22 14.02 12.06 -15.86
N LEU A 23 14.73 12.07 -14.73
CA LEU A 23 14.94 13.28 -13.93
C LEU A 23 15.75 14.31 -14.71
N VAL A 24 16.84 13.91 -15.35
CA VAL A 24 17.68 14.79 -16.20
C VAL A 24 16.86 15.43 -17.32
N VAL A 25 16.04 14.66 -18.02
CA VAL A 25 15.19 15.18 -19.13
C VAL A 25 14.16 16.21 -18.62
N ASN A 26 13.82 16.19 -17.34
CA ASN A 26 12.87 17.10 -16.71
C ASN A 26 13.51 18.16 -15.82
N ASP A 27 14.78 18.49 -16.06
CA ASP A 27 15.56 19.51 -15.32
C ASP A 27 15.65 19.25 -13.81
N ALA A 28 15.63 17.98 -13.42
CA ALA A 28 15.72 17.54 -12.01
C ALA A 28 16.92 16.58 -11.82
N ASP A 29 18.09 16.91 -12.40
CA ASP A 29 19.29 16.08 -12.32
C ASP A 29 19.72 15.89 -10.86
N ALA A 30 19.90 14.64 -10.45
CA ALA A 30 20.44 14.28 -9.14
C ALA A 30 21.87 14.81 -8.89
N ALA A 31 22.63 15.15 -9.95
CA ALA A 31 23.94 15.75 -9.82
C ALA A 31 23.88 17.22 -9.34
N GLU A 32 22.76 17.90 -9.53
CA GLU A 32 22.55 19.30 -9.15
C GLU A 32 21.59 19.45 -7.96
N ASN A 33 20.93 18.36 -7.54
CA ASN A 33 19.92 18.35 -6.48
C ASN A 33 20.24 17.25 -5.46
N VAL A 34 19.84 17.47 -4.21
CA VAL A 34 19.95 16.45 -3.17
C VAL A 34 18.99 15.30 -3.48
N CYS A 35 19.53 14.10 -3.58
CA CYS A 35 18.76 12.88 -3.81
C CYS A 35 18.65 12.05 -2.55
N VAL A 36 17.42 11.76 -2.11
CA VAL A 36 17.15 10.89 -0.97
C VAL A 36 16.48 9.60 -1.46
N ALA A 37 17.07 8.46 -1.13
CA ALA A 37 16.51 7.15 -1.43
C ALA A 37 15.85 6.54 -0.21
N THR A 38 14.69 5.88 -0.42
CA THR A 38 13.95 5.17 0.61
C THR A 38 13.38 3.84 0.08
N GLY A 39 12.76 3.05 0.97
CA GLY A 39 12.22 1.71 0.64
C GLY A 39 13.29 0.63 0.59
N TYR A 40 12.90 -0.57 0.19
CA TYR A 40 13.81 -1.72 0.08
C TYR A 40 14.93 -1.50 -0.93
N GLY A 41 14.63 -0.82 -2.03
CA GLY A 41 15.58 -0.53 -3.11
C GLY A 41 16.57 0.58 -2.82
N ARG A 42 16.49 1.29 -1.69
CA ARG A 42 17.32 2.48 -1.39
C ARG A 42 18.83 2.23 -1.50
N VAL A 43 19.27 1.02 -1.16
CA VAL A 43 20.69 0.63 -1.23
C VAL A 43 21.19 0.43 -2.67
N SER A 44 20.29 0.35 -3.62
CA SER A 44 20.57 0.13 -5.05
C SER A 44 20.50 1.42 -5.87
N VAL A 45 20.42 2.59 -5.23
CA VAL A 45 20.38 3.90 -5.90
C VAL A 45 21.78 4.52 -5.85
N PRO A 46 22.60 4.43 -6.94
CA PRO A 46 24.02 4.79 -6.89
C PRO A 46 24.25 6.30 -6.73
N TYR A 47 23.25 7.12 -7.02
CA TYR A 47 23.32 8.59 -6.97
C TYR A 47 22.58 9.18 -5.76
N ALA A 48 22.19 8.35 -4.79
CA ALA A 48 21.55 8.86 -3.57
C ALA A 48 22.58 9.49 -2.63
N ASP A 49 22.35 10.73 -2.24
CA ASP A 49 23.14 11.44 -1.22
C ASP A 49 22.81 10.93 0.18
N LYS A 50 21.55 10.54 0.41
CA LYS A 50 21.06 10.03 1.68
C LYS A 50 20.14 8.84 1.50
N MET A 51 20.17 7.95 2.48
CA MET A 51 19.25 6.82 2.60
C MET A 51 18.48 6.94 3.90
N ILE A 52 17.15 7.06 3.82
CA ILE A 52 16.26 7.17 4.98
C ILE A 52 15.31 5.98 5.00
N THR A 53 14.91 5.55 6.20
CA THR A 53 14.00 4.41 6.32
C THR A 53 12.63 4.74 5.76
N GLU A 54 12.00 3.77 5.14
CA GLU A 54 10.67 3.91 4.53
C GLU A 54 9.62 4.36 5.55
N ILE A 55 9.67 3.83 6.76
CA ILE A 55 8.75 4.17 7.85
C ILE A 55 8.84 5.66 8.18
N THR A 56 10.06 6.19 8.30
CA THR A 56 10.29 7.62 8.57
C THR A 56 9.76 8.48 7.43
N CYS A 57 10.09 8.12 6.19
CA CYS A 57 9.63 8.88 5.02
C CYS A 57 8.10 8.85 4.90
N HIS A 58 7.45 7.67 5.09
CA HIS A 58 5.99 7.59 5.06
C HIS A 58 5.34 8.46 6.12
N ALA A 59 5.87 8.47 7.34
CA ALA A 59 5.35 9.33 8.41
C ALA A 59 5.46 10.81 8.04
N MET A 60 6.63 11.26 7.59
CA MET A 60 6.85 12.65 7.19
C MET A 60 5.96 13.06 6.02
N GLY A 61 5.86 12.22 5.00
CA GLY A 61 4.99 12.47 3.84
C GLY A 61 3.51 12.53 4.22
N ALA A 62 3.04 11.62 5.07
CA ALA A 62 1.66 11.66 5.55
C ALA A 62 1.38 12.91 6.39
N VAL A 63 2.30 13.31 7.28
CA VAL A 63 2.19 14.56 8.05
C VAL A 63 2.04 15.76 7.11
N TRP A 64 2.81 15.80 6.03
CA TRP A 64 2.73 16.87 5.05
C TRP A 64 1.43 16.84 4.24
N ILE A 65 1.02 15.65 3.75
CA ILE A 65 -0.18 15.48 2.91
C ILE A 65 -1.45 15.85 3.69
N PHE A 66 -1.58 15.38 4.92
CA PHE A 66 -2.80 15.54 5.72
C PHE A 66 -2.76 16.75 6.66
N ASP A 67 -1.66 17.49 6.69
CA ASP A 67 -1.44 18.63 7.60
C ASP A 67 -1.81 18.30 9.06
N ASN A 68 -1.39 17.11 9.52
CA ASN A 68 -1.70 16.62 10.85
C ASN A 68 -0.49 15.91 11.45
N LYS A 69 -0.21 16.17 12.72
CA LYS A 69 0.95 15.64 13.44
C LYS A 69 0.63 14.42 14.30
N ASP A 70 -0.64 14.10 14.46
CA ASP A 70 -1.11 13.00 15.31
C ASP A 70 -2.05 12.11 14.49
N MET A 71 -1.55 10.95 14.03
CA MET A 71 -2.31 10.06 13.17
C MET A 71 -1.80 8.62 13.23
N THR A 72 -2.65 7.69 12.81
CA THR A 72 -2.26 6.32 12.46
C THR A 72 -2.33 6.14 10.97
N ILE A 73 -1.21 5.79 10.37
CA ILE A 73 -1.08 5.55 8.93
C ILE A 73 -1.23 4.05 8.68
N ILE A 74 -2.12 3.70 7.77
CA ILE A 74 -2.26 2.37 7.19
C ILE A 74 -1.60 2.44 5.82
N ASP A 75 -0.41 1.86 5.69
CA ASP A 75 0.30 1.78 4.42
C ASP A 75 0.15 0.38 3.83
N ILE A 76 -0.54 0.26 2.69
CA ILE A 76 -0.69 -1.02 1.99
C ILE A 76 0.13 -0.97 0.72
N GLY A 77 1.35 -1.45 0.83
CA GLY A 77 2.30 -1.57 -0.26
C GLY A 77 2.07 -2.81 -1.12
N GLY A 78 2.89 -2.95 -2.17
CA GLY A 78 2.88 -4.13 -3.03
C GLY A 78 3.40 -5.39 -2.33
N GLN A 79 4.41 -5.28 -1.47
CA GLN A 79 5.08 -6.42 -0.83
C GLN A 79 4.80 -6.53 0.67
N ASP A 80 4.44 -5.45 1.30
CA ASP A 80 4.24 -5.36 2.74
C ASP A 80 3.05 -4.47 3.11
N THR A 81 2.68 -4.51 4.38
CA THR A 81 1.69 -3.62 4.99
C THR A 81 2.26 -3.09 6.28
N LYS A 82 2.14 -1.79 6.50
CA LYS A 82 2.62 -1.12 7.70
C LYS A 82 1.48 -0.37 8.39
N ILE A 83 1.48 -0.42 9.70
CA ILE A 83 0.69 0.46 10.55
C ILE A 83 1.70 1.34 11.29
N ILE A 84 1.63 2.65 11.09
CA ILE A 84 2.60 3.59 11.67
C ILE A 84 1.84 4.60 12.53
N CYS A 85 2.15 4.63 13.82
CA CYS A 85 1.60 5.62 14.74
C CYS A 85 2.52 6.84 14.78
N VAL A 86 1.97 8.00 14.47
CA VAL A 86 2.66 9.30 14.49
C VAL A 86 2.11 10.14 15.62
N GLU A 87 2.98 10.69 16.45
CA GLU A 87 2.66 11.60 17.53
C GLU A 87 3.57 12.82 17.46
N GLN A 88 3.00 14.01 17.47
CA GLN A 88 3.70 15.29 17.32
C GLN A 88 4.59 15.38 16.06
N GLY A 89 4.19 14.66 15.00
CA GLY A 89 4.92 14.62 13.73
C GLY A 89 6.06 13.60 13.66
N PHE A 90 6.27 12.78 14.70
CA PHE A 90 7.31 11.76 14.76
C PHE A 90 6.72 10.36 14.87
N VAL A 91 7.43 9.38 14.31
CA VAL A 91 7.06 7.97 14.49
C VAL A 91 7.21 7.58 15.96
N LYS A 92 6.08 7.24 16.58
CA LYS A 92 6.02 6.75 17.96
C LYS A 92 6.21 5.24 18.03
N ASP A 93 5.50 4.54 17.17
CA ASP A 93 5.51 3.07 17.09
C ASP A 93 5.09 2.62 15.68
N PHE A 94 5.44 1.40 15.30
CA PHE A 94 5.00 0.82 14.05
C PHE A 94 4.92 -0.71 14.10
N MET A 95 4.05 -1.27 13.27
CA MET A 95 3.96 -2.69 12.99
C MET A 95 4.09 -2.92 11.49
N MET A 96 4.81 -3.95 11.08
CA MET A 96 4.98 -4.30 9.67
C MET A 96 4.71 -5.77 9.44
N ASN A 97 4.02 -6.06 8.36
CA ASN A 97 3.89 -7.40 7.78
C ASN A 97 4.66 -7.45 6.46
N ASP A 98 5.90 -7.90 6.52
CA ASP A 98 6.83 -8.03 5.39
C ASP A 98 7.11 -9.49 4.98
N LYS A 99 6.55 -10.45 5.72
CA LYS A 99 6.84 -11.89 5.54
C LYS A 99 5.70 -12.67 4.90
N CYS A 100 4.52 -12.08 4.82
CA CYS A 100 3.34 -12.73 4.29
C CYS A 100 2.61 -11.80 3.32
N SER A 101 2.42 -12.22 2.08
CA SER A 101 1.73 -11.41 1.07
C SER A 101 0.24 -11.20 1.36
N ALA A 102 -0.38 -12.02 2.21
CA ALA A 102 -1.77 -11.81 2.62
C ALA A 102 -1.94 -10.43 3.30
N GLY A 103 -2.89 -9.64 2.81
CA GLY A 103 -3.10 -8.27 3.27
C GLY A 103 -2.24 -7.22 2.55
N THR A 104 -1.60 -7.56 1.44
CA THR A 104 -0.78 -6.66 0.63
C THR A 104 -1.30 -6.54 -0.80
N GLY A 105 -0.77 -5.60 -1.58
CA GLY A 105 -1.07 -5.47 -3.01
C GLY A 105 -0.72 -6.72 -3.82
N ARG A 106 0.33 -7.47 -3.43
CA ARG A 106 0.70 -8.73 -4.09
C ARG A 106 -0.36 -9.81 -3.93
N PHE A 107 -1.01 -9.88 -2.77
CA PHE A 107 -2.14 -10.78 -2.59
C PHE A 107 -3.28 -10.45 -3.56
N LEU A 108 -3.65 -9.16 -3.63
CA LEU A 108 -4.69 -8.70 -4.55
C LEU A 108 -4.33 -9.01 -6.02
N GLU A 109 -3.08 -8.78 -6.41
CA GLU A 109 -2.59 -9.05 -7.77
C GLU A 109 -2.70 -10.53 -8.14
N ILE A 110 -2.29 -11.45 -7.24
CA ILE A 110 -2.39 -12.90 -7.47
C ILE A 110 -3.86 -13.30 -7.68
N MET A 111 -4.75 -12.85 -6.80
CA MET A 111 -6.18 -13.19 -6.89
C MET A 111 -6.85 -12.57 -8.12
N ALA A 112 -6.47 -11.35 -8.49
CA ALA A 112 -6.95 -10.70 -9.70
C ALA A 112 -6.53 -11.47 -10.96
N ASN A 113 -5.28 -11.90 -11.02
CA ASN A 113 -4.79 -12.74 -12.12
C ASN A 113 -5.55 -14.07 -12.24
N THR A 114 -5.87 -14.71 -11.10
CA THR A 114 -6.68 -15.95 -11.08
C THR A 114 -8.07 -15.72 -11.66
N LEU A 115 -8.66 -14.53 -11.48
CA LEU A 115 -9.94 -14.13 -12.08
C LEU A 115 -9.80 -13.49 -13.47
N SER A 116 -8.60 -13.48 -14.06
CA SER A 116 -8.29 -12.85 -15.35
C SER A 116 -8.75 -11.39 -15.42
N MET A 117 -8.38 -10.60 -14.40
CA MET A 117 -8.69 -9.17 -14.29
C MET A 117 -7.54 -8.38 -13.66
N ARG A 118 -7.59 -7.06 -13.77
CA ARG A 118 -6.64 -6.18 -13.12
C ARG A 118 -7.01 -5.94 -11.65
N PRO A 119 -6.05 -5.66 -10.76
CA PRO A 119 -6.31 -5.37 -9.34
C PRO A 119 -7.38 -4.29 -9.11
N ASN A 120 -7.32 -3.18 -9.87
CA ASN A 120 -8.29 -2.10 -9.74
C ASN A 120 -9.71 -2.52 -10.17
N GLU A 121 -9.82 -3.33 -11.22
CA GLU A 121 -11.10 -3.89 -11.66
C GLU A 121 -11.71 -4.82 -10.60
N MET A 122 -10.86 -5.62 -9.93
CA MET A 122 -11.31 -6.46 -8.82
C MET A 122 -11.81 -5.63 -7.63
N CYS A 123 -11.13 -4.56 -7.29
CA CYS A 123 -11.56 -3.65 -6.22
C CYS A 123 -12.94 -3.05 -6.48
N GLU A 124 -13.18 -2.56 -7.69
CA GLU A 124 -14.50 -2.00 -8.04
C GLU A 124 -15.57 -3.07 -8.09
N LEU A 125 -15.27 -4.24 -8.64
CA LEU A 125 -16.21 -5.36 -8.70
C LEU A 125 -16.59 -5.87 -7.29
N ALA A 126 -15.65 -5.83 -6.35
CA ALA A 126 -15.89 -6.25 -4.96
C ALA A 126 -17.00 -5.45 -4.27
N ARG A 127 -17.27 -4.22 -4.70
CA ARG A 127 -18.34 -3.36 -4.20
C ARG A 127 -19.74 -3.96 -4.45
N GLU A 128 -19.88 -4.73 -5.51
CA GLU A 128 -21.15 -5.32 -5.95
C GLU A 128 -21.38 -6.71 -5.31
N GLY A 129 -20.35 -7.28 -4.68
CA GLY A 129 -20.40 -8.64 -4.13
C GLY A 129 -20.74 -8.70 -2.65
N SER A 130 -21.07 -9.91 -2.19
CA SER A 130 -21.36 -10.20 -0.79
C SER A 130 -21.41 -11.69 -0.49
N GLY A 131 -21.52 -12.04 0.80
CA GLY A 131 -21.96 -13.38 1.25
C GLY A 131 -20.93 -14.51 1.14
N VAL A 132 -19.76 -14.27 0.55
CA VAL A 132 -18.68 -15.24 0.44
C VAL A 132 -17.49 -14.79 1.28
N THR A 133 -16.77 -15.73 1.87
CA THR A 133 -15.57 -15.46 2.66
C THR A 133 -14.44 -16.39 2.23
N ILE A 134 -13.23 -15.85 2.24
CA ILE A 134 -11.99 -16.64 2.15
C ILE A 134 -11.47 -16.83 3.56
N SER A 135 -11.34 -18.08 3.97
CA SER A 135 -10.93 -18.45 5.33
C SER A 135 -9.43 -18.53 5.51
N SER A 136 -8.70 -18.82 4.44
CA SER A 136 -7.26 -19.04 4.47
C SER A 136 -6.49 -17.75 4.60
N MET A 137 -5.62 -17.71 5.60
CA MET A 137 -4.70 -16.60 5.82
C MET A 137 -3.45 -16.67 4.91
N CYS A 138 -3.16 -17.83 4.35
CA CYS A 138 -2.02 -18.03 3.44
C CYS A 138 -2.47 -17.87 2.00
N THR A 139 -1.72 -17.08 1.23
CA THR A 139 -2.03 -16.76 -0.18
C THR A 139 -2.22 -18.00 -1.04
N VAL A 140 -1.40 -19.04 -0.85
CA VAL A 140 -1.49 -20.29 -1.63
C VAL A 140 -2.81 -21.02 -1.38
N PHE A 141 -3.23 -21.10 -0.13
CA PHE A 141 -4.51 -21.73 0.22
C PHE A 141 -5.70 -20.86 -0.18
N ALA A 142 -5.59 -19.54 -0.03
CA ALA A 142 -6.62 -18.61 -0.47
C ALA A 142 -6.84 -18.70 -2.00
N GLU A 143 -5.77 -18.83 -2.79
CA GLU A 143 -5.87 -19.05 -4.23
C GLU A 143 -6.61 -20.35 -4.55
N SER A 144 -6.34 -21.43 -3.81
CA SER A 144 -7.07 -22.71 -3.95
C SER A 144 -8.54 -22.58 -3.59
N GLU A 145 -8.89 -21.79 -2.56
CA GLU A 145 -10.29 -21.48 -2.23
C GLU A 145 -10.98 -20.70 -3.36
N VAL A 146 -10.31 -19.69 -3.92
CA VAL A 146 -10.83 -18.93 -5.08
C VAL A 146 -11.11 -19.85 -6.27
N ILE A 147 -10.17 -20.73 -6.61
CA ILE A 147 -10.34 -21.72 -7.69
C ILE A 147 -11.53 -22.63 -7.41
N SER A 148 -11.70 -23.08 -6.15
CA SER A 148 -12.83 -23.89 -5.74
C SER A 148 -14.18 -23.16 -5.90
N LEU A 149 -14.25 -21.89 -5.51
CA LEU A 149 -15.43 -21.04 -5.67
C LEU A 149 -15.80 -20.86 -7.16
N ILE A 150 -14.79 -20.64 -8.01
CA ILE A 150 -15.01 -20.61 -9.48
C ILE A 150 -15.59 -21.93 -9.97
N GLY A 151 -15.03 -23.06 -9.53
CA GLY A 151 -15.52 -24.40 -9.90
C GLY A 151 -16.94 -24.71 -9.42
N GLN A 152 -17.38 -24.09 -8.34
CA GLN A 152 -18.75 -24.15 -7.82
C GLN A 152 -19.73 -23.22 -8.54
N GLY A 153 -19.26 -22.40 -9.46
CA GLY A 153 -20.07 -21.44 -10.20
C GLY A 153 -20.43 -20.19 -9.39
N GLU A 154 -19.63 -19.85 -8.35
CA GLU A 154 -19.84 -18.64 -7.58
C GLU A 154 -19.66 -17.40 -8.47
N LYS A 155 -20.42 -16.36 -8.19
CA LYS A 155 -20.38 -15.11 -8.94
C LYS A 155 -19.05 -14.40 -8.75
N LYS A 156 -18.55 -13.81 -9.83
CA LYS A 156 -17.24 -13.15 -9.86
C LYS A 156 -17.15 -11.99 -8.87
N GLU A 157 -18.23 -11.20 -8.73
CA GLU A 157 -18.36 -10.11 -7.79
C GLU A 157 -18.27 -10.59 -6.33
N ASN A 158 -18.87 -11.74 -5.99
CA ASN A 158 -18.82 -12.30 -4.65
C ASN A 158 -17.42 -12.81 -4.30
N ILE A 159 -16.70 -13.39 -5.26
CA ILE A 159 -15.30 -13.81 -5.09
C ILE A 159 -14.41 -12.57 -4.92
N ALA A 160 -14.60 -11.52 -5.74
CA ALA A 160 -13.88 -10.28 -5.61
C ALA A 160 -14.09 -9.62 -4.23
N PHE A 161 -15.35 -9.58 -3.77
CA PHE A 161 -15.69 -9.15 -2.41
C PHE A 161 -14.91 -9.93 -1.35
N ALA A 162 -14.92 -11.25 -1.40
CA ALA A 162 -14.24 -12.11 -0.43
C ALA A 162 -12.73 -11.87 -0.39
N VAL A 163 -12.10 -11.63 -1.54
CA VAL A 163 -10.67 -11.29 -1.64
C VAL A 163 -10.36 -9.97 -0.95
N VAL A 164 -11.10 -8.91 -1.29
CA VAL A 164 -10.89 -7.57 -0.72
C VAL A 164 -11.22 -7.55 0.77
N ASP A 165 -12.31 -8.20 1.19
CA ASP A 165 -12.71 -8.33 2.58
C ASP A 165 -11.62 -9.02 3.43
N SER A 166 -10.94 -10.04 2.88
CA SER A 166 -9.83 -10.70 3.57
C SER A 166 -8.63 -9.77 3.80
N ILE A 167 -8.33 -8.88 2.85
CA ILE A 167 -7.30 -7.84 3.01
C ILE A 167 -7.73 -6.87 4.12
N VAL A 168 -8.94 -6.36 4.03
CA VAL A 168 -9.49 -5.36 4.96
C VAL A 168 -9.47 -5.89 6.38
N ARG A 169 -10.00 -7.09 6.63
CA ARG A 169 -9.99 -7.72 7.97
C ARG A 169 -8.59 -7.90 8.52
N LYS A 170 -7.64 -8.33 7.69
CA LYS A 170 -6.27 -8.52 8.14
C LYS A 170 -5.60 -7.21 8.52
N VAL A 171 -5.76 -6.18 7.70
CA VAL A 171 -5.20 -4.84 7.94
C VAL A 171 -5.85 -4.21 9.17
N ALA A 172 -7.17 -4.29 9.28
CA ALA A 172 -7.91 -3.79 10.45
C ALA A 172 -7.47 -4.48 11.74
N ALA A 173 -7.27 -5.82 11.71
CA ALA A 173 -6.76 -6.55 12.87
C ALA A 173 -5.34 -6.09 13.28
N GLN A 174 -4.48 -5.72 12.33
CA GLN A 174 -3.18 -5.15 12.63
C GLN A 174 -3.31 -3.75 13.24
N ALA A 175 -4.13 -2.89 12.63
CA ALA A 175 -4.38 -1.55 13.15
C ALA A 175 -4.95 -1.59 14.59
N ASN A 176 -5.89 -2.52 14.88
CA ASN A 176 -6.48 -2.68 16.20
C ASN A 176 -5.50 -3.14 17.29
N ARG A 177 -4.39 -3.77 16.90
CA ARG A 177 -3.32 -4.17 17.85
C ARG A 177 -2.39 -3.03 18.24
N MET A 178 -2.27 -2.01 17.40
CA MET A 178 -1.28 -0.93 17.60
C MET A 178 -1.74 0.13 18.58
N SER A 179 -2.98 0.59 18.49
CA SER A 179 -3.51 1.64 19.39
C SER A 179 -5.03 1.64 19.42
N GLU A 180 -5.61 1.86 20.59
CA GLU A 180 -7.04 2.15 20.76
C GLU A 180 -7.33 3.64 20.54
N ASP A 181 -6.37 4.50 20.87
CA ASP A 181 -6.47 5.95 20.67
C ASP A 181 -5.87 6.34 19.31
N ARG A 182 -6.76 6.69 18.39
CA ARG A 182 -6.41 7.04 17.01
C ARG A 182 -7.02 8.38 16.66
N PRO A 183 -6.26 9.46 16.75
CA PRO A 183 -6.79 10.80 16.47
C PRO A 183 -7.24 10.96 15.02
N MET A 184 -6.58 10.29 14.09
CA MET A 184 -6.92 10.22 12.67
C MET A 184 -6.38 8.93 12.06
N LEU A 185 -7.15 8.33 11.14
CA LEU A 185 -6.67 7.23 10.27
C LEU A 185 -6.48 7.74 8.85
N CYS A 186 -5.36 7.36 8.23
CA CYS A 186 -5.14 7.61 6.81
C CYS A 186 -4.59 6.37 6.09
N LEU A 187 -4.94 6.24 4.82
CA LEU A 187 -4.50 5.16 3.93
C LEU A 187 -3.48 5.69 2.93
N THR A 188 -2.32 5.04 2.86
CA THR A 188 -1.24 5.30 1.91
C THR A 188 -0.85 4.00 1.17
N GLY A 189 0.17 4.09 0.31
CA GLY A 189 0.62 2.97 -0.50
C GLY A 189 -0.23 2.74 -1.74
N GLY A 190 0.13 1.71 -2.52
CA GLY A 190 -0.50 1.48 -3.84
C GLY A 190 -2.00 1.21 -3.80
N LEU A 191 -2.52 0.67 -2.70
CA LEU A 191 -3.95 0.37 -2.58
C LEU A 191 -4.81 1.56 -2.11
N CYS A 192 -4.22 2.72 -1.81
CA CYS A 192 -4.99 3.94 -1.52
C CYS A 192 -5.80 4.43 -2.74
N GLU A 193 -5.42 4.02 -3.95
CA GLU A 193 -6.14 4.34 -5.18
C GLU A 193 -7.46 3.56 -5.35
N CYS A 194 -7.68 2.53 -4.54
CA CYS A 194 -8.93 1.77 -4.53
C CYS A 194 -9.89 2.36 -3.49
N SER A 195 -10.87 3.15 -3.93
CA SER A 195 -11.84 3.80 -3.05
C SER A 195 -12.61 2.79 -2.18
N TYR A 196 -12.91 1.62 -2.72
CA TYR A 196 -13.63 0.57 -1.99
C TYR A 196 -12.84 0.05 -0.78
N ILE A 197 -11.50 -0.04 -0.87
CA ILE A 197 -10.67 -0.46 0.29
C ILE A 197 -10.76 0.58 1.42
N SER A 198 -10.69 1.87 1.10
CA SER A 198 -10.84 2.94 2.09
C SER A 198 -12.21 2.90 2.78
N GLU A 199 -13.27 2.72 2.00
CA GLU A 199 -14.64 2.60 2.51
C GLU A 199 -14.81 1.35 3.39
N ALA A 200 -14.30 0.20 2.95
CA ALA A 200 -14.37 -1.05 3.68
C ALA A 200 -13.56 -1.00 4.99
N LEU A 201 -12.38 -0.39 4.98
CA LEU A 201 -11.57 -0.14 6.19
C LEU A 201 -12.30 0.80 7.15
N THR A 202 -12.93 1.87 6.64
CA THR A 202 -13.76 2.79 7.46
C THR A 202 -14.88 2.03 8.18
N LYS A 203 -15.58 1.16 7.47
CA LYS A 203 -16.64 0.33 8.04
C LYS A 203 -16.12 -0.67 9.08
N GLU A 204 -15.01 -1.35 8.78
CA GLU A 204 -14.44 -2.39 9.65
C GLU A 204 -13.82 -1.80 10.94
N LEU A 205 -13.20 -0.62 10.83
CA LEU A 205 -12.55 0.07 11.95
C LEU A 205 -13.52 0.96 12.73
N GLY A 206 -14.73 1.24 12.20
CA GLY A 206 -15.71 2.14 12.82
C GLY A 206 -15.25 3.60 12.87
N MET A 207 -14.26 3.97 12.08
CA MET A 207 -13.67 5.30 12.02
C MET A 207 -13.28 5.64 10.57
N GLU A 208 -13.49 6.89 10.17
CA GLU A 208 -13.15 7.35 8.83
C GLU A 208 -11.66 7.14 8.52
N VAL A 209 -11.37 6.43 7.42
CA VAL A 209 -10.02 6.25 6.87
C VAL A 209 -9.86 7.22 5.71
N LYS A 210 -9.07 8.27 5.93
CA LYS A 210 -8.83 9.31 4.93
C LYS A 210 -7.80 8.87 3.90
N THR A 211 -7.96 9.33 2.69
CA THR A 211 -6.97 9.19 1.61
C THR A 211 -6.90 10.48 0.81
N ASP A 212 -5.80 10.69 0.10
CA ASP A 212 -5.55 11.84 -0.74
C ASP A 212 -4.92 11.34 -2.05
N PRO A 213 -5.10 12.03 -3.18
CA PRO A 213 -4.46 11.67 -4.44
C PRO A 213 -2.93 11.53 -4.36
N GLN A 214 -2.28 12.22 -3.43
CA GLN A 214 -0.84 12.12 -3.20
C GLN A 214 -0.45 11.00 -2.21
N SER A 215 -1.40 10.34 -1.56
CA SER A 215 -1.13 9.28 -0.56
C SER A 215 -0.27 8.14 -1.09
N ARG A 216 -0.37 7.84 -2.38
CA ARG A 216 0.50 6.86 -3.06
C ARG A 216 1.98 7.24 -3.00
N TYR A 217 2.27 8.53 -2.99
CA TYR A 217 3.62 9.08 -3.03
C TYR A 217 4.15 9.46 -1.63
N ALA A 218 3.43 9.13 -0.55
CA ALA A 218 3.79 9.54 0.81
C ALA A 218 5.25 9.25 1.16
N GLY A 219 5.77 8.05 0.82
CA GLY A 219 7.17 7.72 1.03
C GLY A 219 8.15 8.60 0.26
N ALA A 220 7.84 8.96 -0.99
CA ALA A 220 8.68 9.83 -1.81
C ALA A 220 8.60 11.29 -1.36
N ILE A 221 7.41 11.78 -1.04
CA ILE A 221 7.19 13.15 -0.52
C ILE A 221 7.94 13.35 0.79
N GLY A 222 7.87 12.37 1.70
CA GLY A 222 8.59 12.47 2.96
C GLY A 222 10.10 12.22 2.86
N ALA A 223 10.59 11.71 1.73
CA ALA A 223 12.03 11.64 1.43
C ALA A 223 12.57 12.97 0.88
N ALA A 224 11.74 13.73 0.15
CA ALA A 224 12.08 15.02 -0.43
C ALA A 224 12.07 16.15 0.61
#